data_e538d86ba4d97c1635adc70866d54065
#
_entry.id   e538d86ba4d97c1635adc70866d54065
#
_cell.length_a   1.000
_cell.length_b   1.000
_cell.length_c   1.000
_cell.angle_alpha   90.00
_cell.angle_beta   90.00
_cell.angle_gamma   90.00
#
_symmetry.space_group_name_H-M   'P 1'
#
loop_
_entity.id
_entity.type
_entity.pdbx_description
1 polymer ?
#
loop_
_entity_poly.entity_id
_entity_poly.type
_entity_poly.pdbx_seq_one_letter_code
_entity_poly.pdbx_strand_id
1 'polypeptide(L)'
;MLNPTFAGGAIDRATHLRRDAATLLADPAARILPLWRGKPLIDDDPAPRLAWLGADDPVTQGAAEPPVFLGMAPGGARFALDVSHMPGPQSAEGFADPVTLDLTPTRRFMELRGVMGALGPADAGDAATAKGVIEWHRSHGHCARCGAKSLPEDGGWRRGCAACGAQHFPRTDPVVIMLVLHQGRALLGRQAAWPEKMYSLLAGFMEPGETIEEAVRRETLEEAGVRVGRVRYLCSQPWPFPSSLMIGCVAEALGDEIRRVDEELQAALWAPMAEVAASLSGGDARFTAARKGAVARVILEAWVAGRVAGFPAAPAAP
;
A
#
# COMPACT_ATOMS: atom_id res chain seq x y z
N MET A 1 -12.14 -13.46 -7.73
CA MET A 1 -11.67 -12.09 -7.47
C MET A 1 -10.23 -12.17 -7.01
N LEU A 2 -9.33 -11.29 -7.46
CA LEU A 2 -7.95 -11.23 -6.96
C LEU A 2 -7.97 -10.62 -5.57
N ASN A 3 -7.17 -11.19 -4.66
CA ASN A 3 -7.11 -10.74 -3.26
C ASN A 3 -5.67 -10.28 -2.92
N PRO A 4 -5.30 -9.03 -3.22
CA PRO A 4 -3.96 -8.51 -2.93
C PRO A 4 -3.71 -8.40 -1.42
N THR A 5 -2.44 -8.43 -1.03
CA THR A 5 -2.02 -8.09 0.34
C THR A 5 -2.58 -6.73 0.76
N PHE A 6 -2.87 -6.54 2.04
CA PHE A 6 -3.53 -5.36 2.60
C PHE A 6 -5.02 -5.22 2.27
N ALA A 7 -5.59 -6.05 1.40
CA ALA A 7 -7.03 -6.19 1.27
C ALA A 7 -7.55 -7.21 2.31
N GLY A 8 -8.71 -6.93 2.92
CA GLY A 8 -9.36 -7.89 3.82
C GLY A 8 -9.06 -7.69 5.30
N GLY A 9 -8.79 -6.47 5.76
CA GLY A 9 -8.77 -6.16 7.19
C GLY A 9 -10.04 -6.63 7.90
N ALA A 10 -9.89 -7.11 9.14
CA ALA A 10 -10.98 -7.73 9.90
C ALA A 10 -11.74 -6.76 10.80
N ILE A 11 -11.24 -5.54 10.97
CA ILE A 11 -11.86 -4.52 11.82
C ILE A 11 -13.10 -3.93 11.14
N ASP A 12 -14.27 -4.03 11.77
CA ASP A 12 -15.42 -3.21 11.38
C ASP A 12 -15.12 -1.74 11.69
N ARG A 13 -15.12 -0.90 10.68
CA ARG A 13 -14.80 0.54 10.80
C ARG A 13 -15.71 1.29 11.76
N ALA A 14 -16.92 0.82 12.03
CA ALA A 14 -17.90 1.33 13.00
C ALA A 14 -17.93 2.87 13.04
N THR A 15 -18.05 3.52 11.90
CA THR A 15 -17.92 4.97 11.71
C THR A 15 -18.82 5.77 12.66
N HIS A 16 -19.98 5.24 13.01
CA HIS A 16 -20.93 5.84 13.93
C HIS A 16 -20.43 5.95 15.38
N LEU A 17 -19.41 5.16 15.76
CA LEU A 17 -18.81 5.15 17.11
C LEU A 17 -17.57 6.08 17.22
N ARG A 18 -17.14 6.73 16.17
CA ARG A 18 -15.91 7.56 16.18
C ARG A 18 -15.97 8.70 17.22
N ARG A 19 -17.15 9.26 17.46
CA ARG A 19 -17.34 10.32 18.47
C ARG A 19 -17.21 9.81 19.89
N ASP A 20 -17.41 8.52 20.10
CA ASP A 20 -17.32 7.87 21.41
C ASP A 20 -15.94 7.24 21.64
N ALA A 21 -14.96 7.55 20.79
CA ALA A 21 -13.63 6.95 20.82
C ALA A 21 -12.94 7.01 22.19
N ALA A 22 -13.10 8.14 22.92
CA ALA A 22 -12.54 8.30 24.26
C ALA A 22 -13.17 7.30 25.27
N THR A 23 -14.48 7.11 25.22
CA THR A 23 -15.22 6.16 26.08
C THR A 23 -14.81 4.73 25.74
N LEU A 24 -14.70 4.42 24.44
CA LEU A 24 -14.28 3.08 23.96
C LEU A 24 -12.83 2.77 24.32
N LEU A 25 -11.95 3.76 24.36
CA LEU A 25 -10.56 3.61 24.77
C LEU A 25 -10.42 3.29 26.27
N ALA A 26 -11.34 3.78 27.10
CA ALA A 26 -11.35 3.50 28.53
C ALA A 26 -11.81 2.06 28.87
N ASP A 27 -12.38 1.32 27.91
CA ASP A 27 -12.75 -0.07 28.11
C ASP A 27 -11.47 -0.94 28.26
N PRO A 28 -11.36 -1.76 29.32
CA PRO A 28 -10.21 -2.69 29.50
C PRO A 28 -10.02 -3.68 28.33
N ALA A 29 -11.05 -3.91 27.52
CA ALA A 29 -10.99 -4.73 26.32
C ALA A 29 -10.41 -3.99 25.09
N ALA A 30 -10.27 -2.67 25.16
CA ALA A 30 -9.63 -1.89 24.08
C ALA A 30 -8.18 -2.32 23.84
N ARG A 31 -7.77 -2.31 22.58
CA ARG A 31 -6.40 -2.66 22.20
C ARG A 31 -5.85 -1.61 21.25
N ILE A 32 -4.58 -1.30 21.44
CA ILE A 32 -3.83 -0.30 20.70
C ILE A 32 -2.71 -0.99 19.91
N LEU A 33 -2.63 -0.70 18.62
CA LEU A 33 -1.47 -1.01 17.80
C LEU A 33 -0.53 0.20 17.80
N PRO A 34 0.63 0.13 18.47
CA PRO A 34 1.60 1.22 18.39
C PRO A 34 2.37 1.17 17.06
N LEU A 35 2.68 2.37 16.54
CA LEU A 35 3.52 2.54 15.36
C LEU A 35 4.69 3.48 15.70
N TRP A 36 5.91 3.00 15.57
CA TRP A 36 7.11 3.81 15.72
C TRP A 36 7.64 4.23 14.36
N ARG A 37 7.62 5.52 14.07
CA ARG A 37 8.02 6.08 12.76
C ARG A 37 7.34 5.36 11.58
N GLY A 38 6.01 5.12 11.72
CA GLY A 38 5.20 4.44 10.72
C GLY A 38 5.41 2.92 10.61
N LYS A 39 6.21 2.32 11.50
CA LYS A 39 6.44 0.88 11.57
C LYS A 39 5.53 0.29 12.64
N PRO A 40 4.61 -0.63 12.30
CA PRO A 40 3.78 -1.30 13.30
C PRO A 40 4.58 -2.21 14.20
N LEU A 41 4.13 -2.38 15.44
CA LEU A 41 4.66 -3.37 16.35
C LEU A 41 4.24 -4.77 15.91
N ILE A 42 5.21 -5.64 15.65
CA ILE A 42 5.04 -7.04 15.25
C ILE A 42 5.51 -7.95 16.35
N ASP A 43 4.74 -8.98 16.65
CA ASP A 43 5.13 -10.14 17.43
C ASP A 43 5.44 -11.28 16.44
N ASP A 44 6.67 -11.79 16.42
CA ASP A 44 7.14 -12.75 15.42
C ASP A 44 7.21 -14.21 15.91
N ASP A 45 6.67 -14.49 17.10
CA ASP A 45 6.62 -15.84 17.66
C ASP A 45 5.16 -16.36 17.82
N PRO A 46 4.79 -17.52 17.27
CA PRO A 46 5.56 -18.42 16.37
C PRO A 46 5.57 -17.96 14.91
N ALA A 47 4.80 -16.95 14.57
CA ALA A 47 4.71 -16.37 13.22
C ALA A 47 4.35 -14.87 13.32
N PRO A 48 4.77 -14.03 12.36
CA PRO A 48 4.49 -12.61 12.39
C PRO A 48 3.00 -12.28 12.49
N ARG A 49 2.64 -11.49 13.49
CA ARG A 49 1.28 -10.95 13.73
C ARG A 49 1.37 -9.56 14.34
N LEU A 50 0.28 -8.79 14.28
CA LEU A 50 0.22 -7.49 14.95
C LEU A 50 0.23 -7.68 16.48
N ALA A 51 1.08 -6.93 17.17
CA ALA A 51 1.13 -6.91 18.62
C ALA A 51 0.18 -5.82 19.16
N TRP A 52 -1.01 -6.23 19.55
CA TRP A 52 -2.01 -5.37 20.17
C TRP A 52 -1.78 -5.25 21.67
N LEU A 53 -1.62 -4.02 22.18
CA LEU A 53 -1.33 -3.73 23.59
C LEU A 53 -2.57 -3.19 24.33
N GLY A 54 -2.58 -3.27 25.65
CA GLY A 54 -3.55 -2.56 26.49
C GLY A 54 -3.29 -1.06 26.52
N ALA A 55 -4.28 -0.28 26.93
CA ALA A 55 -4.12 1.18 27.06
C ALA A 55 -3.18 1.57 28.21
N ASP A 56 -2.95 0.69 29.18
CA ASP A 56 -2.08 0.84 30.33
C ASP A 56 -0.63 0.38 30.09
N ASP A 57 -0.34 -0.20 28.92
CA ASP A 57 1.00 -0.64 28.56
C ASP A 57 1.96 0.56 28.50
N PRO A 58 3.17 0.48 29.09
CA PRO A 58 4.14 1.59 29.07
C PRO A 58 4.47 2.11 27.66
N VAL A 59 4.44 1.26 26.63
CA VAL A 59 4.70 1.63 25.24
C VAL A 59 3.64 2.59 24.70
N THR A 60 2.42 2.55 25.23
CA THR A 60 1.32 3.41 24.79
C THR A 60 1.28 4.77 25.49
N GLN A 61 2.18 5.03 26.43
CA GLN A 61 2.21 6.26 27.22
C GLN A 61 3.05 7.35 26.55
N GLY A 62 2.74 8.62 26.88
CA GLY A 62 3.55 9.79 26.47
C GLY A 62 3.40 10.21 24.99
N ALA A 63 2.46 9.65 24.26
CA ALA A 63 2.18 10.06 22.87
C ALA A 63 1.67 11.50 22.82
N ALA A 64 2.07 12.24 21.78
CA ALA A 64 1.71 13.66 21.59
C ALA A 64 0.25 13.87 21.16
N GLU A 65 -0.34 12.91 20.49
CA GLU A 65 -1.73 12.93 20.02
C GLU A 65 -2.48 11.68 20.51
N PRO A 66 -3.82 11.75 20.66
CA PRO A 66 -4.60 10.61 21.13
C PRO A 66 -4.58 9.45 20.12
N PRO A 67 -4.84 8.20 20.59
CA PRO A 67 -5.00 7.07 19.69
C PRO A 67 -6.11 7.26 18.67
N VAL A 68 -5.89 6.81 17.45
CA VAL A 68 -6.88 6.82 16.37
C VAL A 68 -7.76 5.58 16.46
N PHE A 69 -9.08 5.75 16.53
CA PHE A 69 -10.04 4.65 16.53
C PHE A 69 -10.11 3.99 15.14
N LEU A 70 -9.67 2.76 15.04
CA LEU A 70 -9.72 1.99 13.79
C LEU A 70 -11.09 1.34 13.58
N GLY A 71 -11.79 0.99 14.67
CA GLY A 71 -13.08 0.32 14.63
C GLY A 71 -13.25 -0.74 15.71
N MET A 72 -14.19 -1.65 15.49
CA MET A 72 -14.52 -2.75 16.39
C MET A 72 -14.04 -4.08 15.82
N ALA A 73 -13.52 -4.94 16.69
CA ALA A 73 -13.17 -6.32 16.37
C ALA A 73 -13.75 -7.26 17.44
N PRO A 74 -13.78 -8.59 17.21
CA PRO A 74 -14.06 -9.53 18.28
C PRO A 74 -13.17 -9.25 19.50
N GLY A 75 -13.78 -9.05 20.66
CA GLY A 75 -13.05 -8.70 21.90
C GLY A 75 -12.75 -7.22 22.11
N GLY A 76 -13.43 -6.27 21.42
CA GLY A 76 -13.42 -4.86 21.77
C GLY A 76 -12.89 -3.91 20.71
N ALA A 77 -12.77 -2.64 21.08
CA ALA A 77 -12.31 -1.57 20.21
C ALA A 77 -10.81 -1.70 19.84
N ARG A 78 -10.46 -1.26 18.64
CA ARG A 78 -9.08 -1.24 18.12
C ARG A 78 -8.67 0.17 17.78
N PHE A 79 -7.45 0.51 18.18
CA PHE A 79 -6.86 1.82 17.99
C PHE A 79 -5.47 1.70 17.38
N ALA A 80 -5.00 2.78 16.73
CA ALA A 80 -3.60 2.96 16.34
C ALA A 80 -3.01 4.16 17.09
N LEU A 81 -1.72 4.10 17.44
CA LEU A 81 -1.04 5.16 18.18
C LEU A 81 0.35 5.42 17.60
N ASP A 82 0.67 6.69 17.35
CA ASP A 82 2.03 7.10 17.01
C ASP A 82 2.90 7.17 18.28
N VAL A 83 3.89 6.31 18.36
CA VAL A 83 4.88 6.27 19.45
C VAL A 83 6.27 6.70 18.98
N SER A 84 6.35 7.54 17.94
CA SER A 84 7.61 8.01 17.35
C SER A 84 8.46 8.87 18.29
N HIS A 85 7.91 9.32 19.43
CA HIS A 85 8.65 10.01 20.51
C HIS A 85 9.61 9.07 21.23
N MET A 86 9.39 7.77 21.15
CA MET A 86 10.30 6.78 21.77
C MET A 86 11.69 6.87 21.13
N PRO A 87 12.76 6.87 21.94
CA PRO A 87 14.12 6.84 21.44
C PRO A 87 14.38 5.54 20.68
N GLY A 88 15.25 5.60 19.69
CA GLY A 88 15.63 4.44 18.89
C GLY A 88 16.70 4.78 17.86
N PRO A 89 17.18 3.78 17.12
CA PRO A 89 18.21 3.98 16.10
C PRO A 89 17.79 5.04 15.08
N GLN A 90 18.78 5.69 14.45
CA GLN A 90 18.50 6.62 13.35
C GLN A 90 17.91 5.85 12.16
N SER A 91 16.94 6.46 11.48
CA SER A 91 16.39 5.90 10.24
C SER A 91 17.44 5.92 9.14
N ALA A 92 17.49 4.85 8.35
CA ALA A 92 18.24 4.85 7.10
C ALA A 92 17.49 5.65 6.05
N GLU A 93 18.22 6.36 5.18
CA GLU A 93 17.64 6.97 3.99
C GLU A 93 17.39 5.92 2.91
N GLY A 94 16.29 6.04 2.17
CA GLY A 94 16.02 5.20 1.02
C GLY A 94 14.60 4.65 0.91
N PHE A 95 14.39 3.81 -0.09
CA PHE A 95 13.09 3.25 -0.47
C PHE A 95 12.45 2.35 0.61
N ALA A 96 13.26 1.67 1.39
CA ALA A 96 12.82 0.90 2.56
C ALA A 96 13.81 1.11 3.70
N ASP A 97 13.33 1.63 4.82
CA ASP A 97 14.14 1.79 6.01
C ASP A 97 14.18 0.45 6.80
N PRO A 98 15.31 -0.29 6.76
CA PRO A 98 15.42 -1.59 7.42
C PRO A 98 15.57 -1.49 8.94
N VAL A 99 15.74 -0.27 9.47
CA VAL A 99 15.94 -0.05 10.90
C VAL A 99 14.73 -0.53 11.68
N THR A 100 14.96 -1.39 12.66
CA THR A 100 13.97 -1.91 13.61
C THR A 100 14.20 -1.32 15.00
N LEU A 101 13.17 -1.35 15.84
CA LEU A 101 13.28 -1.08 17.26
C LEU A 101 12.72 -2.28 18.01
N ASP A 102 13.60 -3.03 18.67
CA ASP A 102 13.24 -4.20 19.44
C ASP A 102 12.74 -3.78 20.84
N LEU A 103 11.58 -4.27 21.25
CA LEU A 103 11.03 -4.08 22.60
C LEU A 103 11.27 -5.30 23.47
N THR A 104 11.15 -6.49 22.90
CA THR A 104 11.39 -7.79 23.53
C THR A 104 12.04 -8.73 22.50
N PRO A 105 12.49 -9.92 22.88
CA PRO A 105 13.05 -10.89 21.92
C PRO A 105 12.12 -11.24 20.76
N THR A 106 10.79 -11.17 20.96
CA THR A 106 9.79 -11.52 19.94
C THR A 106 9.01 -10.33 19.38
N ARG A 107 9.10 -9.14 20.01
CA ARG A 107 8.33 -7.95 19.62
C ARG A 107 9.22 -6.83 19.16
N ARG A 108 9.00 -6.39 17.92
CA ARG A 108 9.77 -5.30 17.31
C ARG A 108 8.94 -4.45 16.38
N PHE A 109 9.30 -3.19 16.24
CA PHE A 109 8.75 -2.32 15.21
C PHE A 109 9.44 -2.62 13.88
N MET A 110 8.66 -3.04 12.88
CA MET A 110 9.20 -3.51 11.60
C MET A 110 8.63 -2.74 10.42
N GLU A 111 9.47 -2.51 9.40
CA GLU A 111 8.99 -1.95 8.14
C GLU A 111 7.95 -2.87 7.48
N LEU A 112 6.74 -2.33 7.28
CA LEU A 112 5.59 -3.11 6.83
C LEU A 112 5.82 -3.78 5.47
N ARG A 113 6.59 -3.14 4.55
CA ARG A 113 6.98 -3.76 3.27
C ARG A 113 7.81 -5.04 3.44
N GLY A 114 8.61 -5.11 4.49
CA GLY A 114 9.46 -6.27 4.77
C GLY A 114 8.66 -7.47 5.30
N VAL A 115 7.60 -7.22 6.08
CA VAL A 115 6.83 -8.26 6.77
C VAL A 115 5.48 -8.57 6.10
N MET A 116 5.02 -7.75 5.16
CA MET A 116 3.68 -7.85 4.55
C MET A 116 3.36 -9.21 3.93
N GLY A 117 4.36 -9.93 3.43
CA GLY A 117 4.17 -11.25 2.81
C GLY A 117 4.08 -12.40 3.82
N ALA A 118 4.37 -12.14 5.10
CA ALA A 118 4.31 -13.11 6.19
C ALA A 118 3.12 -12.89 7.14
N LEU A 119 2.53 -11.68 7.13
CA LEU A 119 1.33 -11.37 7.91
C LEU A 119 0.11 -12.10 7.34
N GLY A 120 -0.79 -12.54 8.23
CA GLY A 120 -2.12 -12.99 7.85
C GLY A 120 -2.92 -11.87 7.17
N PRO A 121 -3.90 -12.18 6.30
CA PRO A 121 -4.66 -11.16 5.55
C PRO A 121 -5.33 -10.11 6.43
N ALA A 122 -5.90 -10.51 7.57
CA ALA A 122 -6.52 -9.60 8.52
C ALA A 122 -5.52 -8.60 9.10
N ASP A 123 -4.41 -9.10 9.65
CA ASP A 123 -3.35 -8.28 10.22
C ASP A 123 -2.72 -7.35 9.18
N ALA A 124 -2.50 -7.84 7.95
CA ALA A 124 -1.97 -7.02 6.88
C ALA A 124 -2.90 -5.84 6.56
N GLY A 125 -4.22 -6.09 6.43
CA GLY A 125 -5.22 -5.05 6.15
C GLY A 125 -5.37 -4.03 7.29
N ASP A 126 -5.36 -4.52 8.53
CA ASP A 126 -5.45 -3.67 9.72
C ASP A 126 -4.17 -2.82 9.88
N ALA A 127 -2.99 -3.39 9.64
CA ALA A 127 -1.72 -2.66 9.60
C ALA A 127 -1.70 -1.56 8.53
N ALA A 128 -2.21 -1.86 7.34
CA ALA A 128 -2.29 -0.87 6.26
C ALA A 128 -3.17 0.32 6.63
N THR A 129 -4.30 0.05 7.29
CA THR A 129 -5.19 1.10 7.80
C THR A 129 -4.51 1.94 8.87
N ALA A 130 -3.93 1.30 9.89
CA ALA A 130 -3.23 1.96 10.99
C ALA A 130 -2.08 2.84 10.47
N LYS A 131 -1.22 2.27 9.60
CA LYS A 131 -0.10 3.01 9.01
C LYS A 131 -0.59 4.20 8.17
N GLY A 132 -1.56 4.00 7.29
CA GLY A 132 -2.06 5.07 6.43
C GLY A 132 -2.60 6.26 7.22
N VAL A 133 -3.40 6.02 8.26
CA VAL A 133 -3.97 7.11 9.06
C VAL A 133 -2.93 7.78 9.97
N ILE A 134 -2.00 7.04 10.56
CA ILE A 134 -0.92 7.60 11.39
C ILE A 134 0.04 8.45 10.53
N GLU A 135 0.46 7.97 9.34
CA GLU A 135 1.31 8.75 8.45
C GLU A 135 0.64 10.04 7.96
N TRP A 136 -0.68 10.00 7.75
CA TRP A 136 -1.43 11.21 7.44
C TRP A 136 -1.39 12.21 8.60
N HIS A 137 -1.59 11.79 9.86
CA HIS A 137 -1.48 12.67 11.02
C HIS A 137 -0.10 13.28 11.14
N ARG A 138 0.96 12.50 10.93
CA ARG A 138 2.36 12.95 11.00
C ARG A 138 2.69 14.01 9.95
N SER A 139 2.16 13.88 8.75
CA SER A 139 2.44 14.77 7.62
C SER A 139 1.49 15.97 7.50
N HIS A 140 0.32 15.92 8.14
CA HIS A 140 -0.74 16.94 8.00
C HIS A 140 -1.12 17.62 9.33
N GLY A 141 -0.14 17.86 10.20
CA GLY A 141 -0.34 18.50 11.50
C GLY A 141 -0.80 19.95 11.43
N HIS A 142 -0.76 20.58 10.25
CA HIS A 142 -1.13 21.98 10.04
C HIS A 142 -2.27 22.11 9.02
N CYS A 143 -3.06 23.15 9.16
CA CYS A 143 -4.17 23.46 8.28
C CYS A 143 -3.68 23.86 6.87
N ALA A 144 -4.11 23.16 5.84
CA ALA A 144 -3.75 23.48 4.45
C ALA A 144 -4.30 24.84 3.98
N ARG A 145 -5.34 25.41 4.68
CA ARG A 145 -5.95 26.68 4.32
C ARG A 145 -5.24 27.90 4.93
N CYS A 146 -4.82 27.81 6.21
CA CYS A 146 -4.31 28.97 6.92
C CYS A 146 -2.97 28.76 7.65
N GLY A 147 -2.38 27.55 7.57
CA GLY A 147 -1.09 27.23 8.18
C GLY A 147 -1.11 26.98 9.70
N ALA A 148 -2.22 27.27 10.41
CA ALA A 148 -2.31 27.04 11.84
C ALA A 148 -2.31 25.55 12.18
N LYS A 149 -1.86 25.19 13.40
CA LYS A 149 -1.92 23.80 13.89
C LYS A 149 -3.38 23.31 13.89
N SER A 150 -3.60 22.11 13.39
CA SER A 150 -4.88 21.41 13.42
C SER A 150 -4.85 20.31 14.48
N LEU A 151 -6.02 19.88 14.95
CA LEU A 151 -6.17 18.86 15.99
C LEU A 151 -6.99 17.67 15.48
N PRO A 152 -6.68 16.44 15.94
CA PRO A 152 -7.49 15.28 15.63
C PRO A 152 -8.91 15.38 16.20
N GLU A 153 -9.89 14.98 15.40
CA GLU A 153 -11.32 14.92 15.74
C GLU A 153 -11.91 13.61 15.19
N ASP A 154 -13.16 13.28 15.55
CA ASP A 154 -13.87 12.08 15.07
C ASP A 154 -13.03 10.78 15.22
N GLY A 155 -12.52 10.55 16.43
CA GLY A 155 -11.68 9.37 16.68
C GLY A 155 -10.42 9.33 15.82
N GLY A 156 -9.92 10.48 15.33
CA GLY A 156 -8.73 10.60 14.49
C GLY A 156 -8.99 10.53 12.97
N TRP A 157 -10.25 10.46 12.52
CA TRP A 157 -10.57 10.40 11.08
C TRP A 157 -10.82 11.78 10.46
N ARG A 158 -10.60 12.83 11.22
CA ARG A 158 -10.66 14.23 10.79
C ARG A 158 -9.66 15.04 11.57
N ARG A 159 -9.15 16.11 11.00
CA ARG A 159 -8.43 17.16 11.72
C ARG A 159 -9.18 18.47 11.55
N GLY A 160 -9.44 19.16 12.68
CA GLY A 160 -10.10 20.47 12.72
C GLY A 160 -9.10 21.60 12.96
N CYS A 161 -9.31 22.72 12.30
CA CYS A 161 -8.54 23.93 12.51
C CYS A 161 -9.33 24.96 13.32
N ALA A 162 -8.94 25.19 14.57
CA ALA A 162 -9.61 26.17 15.43
C ALA A 162 -9.49 27.62 14.92
N ALA A 163 -8.44 27.94 14.14
CA ALA A 163 -8.20 29.30 13.66
C ALA A 163 -9.11 29.71 12.48
N CYS A 164 -9.51 28.78 11.60
CA CYS A 164 -10.30 29.14 10.43
C CYS A 164 -11.51 28.22 10.17
N GLY A 165 -11.77 27.23 11.04
CA GLY A 165 -12.88 26.28 10.92
C GLY A 165 -12.72 25.23 9.80
N ALA A 166 -11.60 25.20 9.10
CA ALA A 166 -11.38 24.22 8.05
C ALA A 166 -11.25 22.80 8.62
N GLN A 167 -11.75 21.83 7.87
CA GLN A 167 -11.66 20.40 8.17
C GLN A 167 -10.82 19.70 7.14
N HIS A 168 -10.00 18.72 7.58
CA HIS A 168 -9.14 17.90 6.73
C HIS A 168 -9.39 16.43 7.02
N PHE A 169 -9.38 15.64 5.98
CA PHE A 169 -9.66 14.21 6.01
C PHE A 169 -8.43 13.40 5.58
N PRO A 170 -8.32 12.11 5.97
CA PRO A 170 -7.21 11.26 5.56
C PRO A 170 -7.03 11.25 4.05
N ARG A 171 -5.77 11.30 3.63
CA ARG A 171 -5.38 11.28 2.22
C ARG A 171 -5.36 9.85 1.70
N THR A 172 -5.84 9.66 0.48
CA THR A 172 -5.68 8.45 -0.31
C THR A 172 -5.39 8.85 -1.75
N ASP A 173 -4.21 8.48 -2.25
CA ASP A 173 -3.75 8.85 -3.59
C ASP A 173 -4.05 7.71 -4.56
N PRO A 174 -4.93 7.90 -5.56
CA PRO A 174 -5.20 6.88 -6.56
C PRO A 174 -4.01 6.73 -7.52
N VAL A 175 -3.58 5.47 -7.73
CA VAL A 175 -2.47 5.10 -8.62
C VAL A 175 -2.93 3.95 -9.50
N VAL A 176 -2.93 4.12 -10.81
CA VAL A 176 -3.18 3.01 -11.73
C VAL A 176 -1.93 2.14 -11.86
N ILE A 177 -2.12 0.82 -11.94
CA ILE A 177 -1.08 -0.13 -12.28
C ILE A 177 -1.63 -1.11 -13.30
N MET A 178 -0.94 -1.29 -14.43
CA MET A 178 -1.53 -1.91 -15.59
C MET A 178 -0.74 -3.08 -16.17
N LEU A 179 -1.42 -4.20 -16.34
CA LEU A 179 -1.00 -5.30 -17.19
C LEU A 179 -1.34 -4.97 -18.64
N VAL A 180 -0.41 -4.35 -19.36
CA VAL A 180 -0.58 -4.06 -20.78
C VAL A 180 -0.18 -5.29 -21.59
N LEU A 181 -1.09 -5.79 -22.42
CA LEU A 181 -0.91 -7.02 -23.18
C LEU A 181 -0.89 -6.75 -24.70
N HIS A 182 0.07 -7.40 -25.37
CA HIS A 182 0.15 -7.45 -26.83
C HIS A 182 0.60 -8.85 -27.28
N GLN A 183 -0.23 -9.56 -28.06
CA GLN A 183 0.09 -10.88 -28.63
C GLN A 183 0.69 -11.86 -27.62
N GLY A 184 0.07 -11.99 -26.43
CA GLY A 184 0.52 -12.91 -25.38
C GLY A 184 1.80 -12.49 -24.63
N ARG A 185 2.22 -11.25 -24.79
CA ARG A 185 3.34 -10.63 -24.04
C ARG A 185 2.83 -9.53 -23.13
N ALA A 186 3.46 -9.36 -21.99
CA ALA A 186 3.20 -8.28 -21.04
C ALA A 186 4.27 -7.18 -21.15
N LEU A 187 3.87 -5.93 -21.14
CA LEU A 187 4.79 -4.77 -21.05
C LEU A 187 5.27 -4.65 -19.60
N LEU A 188 6.58 -4.65 -19.41
CA LEU A 188 7.22 -4.46 -18.12
C LEU A 188 8.22 -3.31 -18.20
N GLY A 189 8.31 -2.53 -17.12
CA GLY A 189 9.24 -1.42 -16.96
C GLY A 189 10.14 -1.59 -15.75
N ARG A 190 11.27 -0.89 -15.72
CA ARG A 190 12.13 -0.74 -14.55
C ARG A 190 12.61 0.68 -14.39
N GLN A 191 12.68 1.14 -13.16
CA GLN A 191 13.26 2.41 -12.77
C GLN A 191 14.74 2.24 -12.38
N ALA A 192 15.57 3.27 -12.59
CA ALA A 192 17.01 3.21 -12.30
C ALA A 192 17.32 2.93 -10.81
N ALA A 193 16.46 3.39 -9.90
CA ALA A 193 16.62 3.20 -8.45
C ALA A 193 16.31 1.78 -7.97
N TRP A 194 15.76 0.92 -8.81
CA TRP A 194 15.41 -0.45 -8.42
C TRP A 194 16.63 -1.39 -8.48
N PRO A 195 16.61 -2.50 -7.72
CA PRO A 195 17.62 -3.55 -7.84
C PRO A 195 17.82 -3.97 -9.29
N GLU A 196 19.04 -4.35 -9.63
CA GLU A 196 19.38 -4.84 -10.95
C GLU A 196 18.42 -5.99 -11.36
N LYS A 197 18.00 -5.99 -12.62
CA LYS A 197 17.03 -6.93 -13.21
C LYS A 197 15.62 -6.90 -12.62
N MET A 198 15.30 -6.05 -11.66
CA MET A 198 13.91 -5.96 -11.18
C MET A 198 13.06 -5.21 -12.19
N TYR A 199 11.98 -5.88 -12.67
CA TYR A 199 10.96 -5.30 -13.54
C TYR A 199 9.58 -5.47 -12.91
N SER A 200 8.70 -4.54 -13.21
CA SER A 200 7.32 -4.52 -12.72
C SER A 200 6.36 -4.09 -13.82
N LEU A 201 5.06 -4.16 -13.53
CA LEU A 201 4.04 -3.48 -14.32
C LEU A 201 4.25 -1.96 -14.22
N LEU A 202 3.90 -1.23 -15.27
CA LEU A 202 3.87 0.22 -15.30
C LEU A 202 2.81 0.73 -14.32
N ALA A 203 3.05 1.89 -13.69
CA ALA A 203 2.14 2.44 -12.70
C ALA A 203 2.37 3.94 -12.51
N GLY A 204 1.31 4.73 -12.49
CA GLY A 204 1.41 6.15 -12.24
C GLY A 204 0.21 6.73 -11.51
N PHE A 205 0.34 7.96 -11.02
CA PHE A 205 -0.70 8.66 -10.31
C PHE A 205 -1.81 9.10 -11.25
N MET A 206 -3.06 8.98 -10.79
CA MET A 206 -4.17 9.63 -11.47
C MET A 206 -4.14 11.14 -11.26
N GLU A 207 -4.46 11.90 -12.30
CA GLU A 207 -4.56 13.34 -12.22
C GLU A 207 -6.02 13.78 -11.96
N PRO A 208 -6.23 14.98 -11.36
CA PRO A 208 -7.56 15.52 -11.16
C PRO A 208 -8.33 15.65 -12.49
N GLY A 209 -9.50 15.01 -12.56
CA GLY A 209 -10.35 15.02 -13.74
C GLY A 209 -10.21 13.82 -14.66
N GLU A 210 -9.24 12.92 -14.42
CA GLU A 210 -9.09 11.68 -15.19
C GLU A 210 -10.01 10.56 -14.70
N THR A 211 -10.46 9.73 -15.61
CA THR A 211 -10.97 8.38 -15.33
C THR A 211 -9.80 7.39 -15.20
N ILE A 212 -10.07 6.21 -14.61
CA ILE A 212 -9.08 5.13 -14.51
C ILE A 212 -8.53 4.75 -15.88
N GLU A 213 -9.40 4.65 -16.89
CA GLU A 213 -9.04 4.27 -18.25
C GLU A 213 -8.17 5.33 -18.95
N GLU A 214 -8.43 6.60 -18.69
CA GLU A 214 -7.64 7.72 -19.22
C GLU A 214 -6.24 7.72 -18.60
N ALA A 215 -6.14 7.59 -17.28
CA ALA A 215 -4.86 7.49 -16.57
C ALA A 215 -4.01 6.31 -17.08
N VAL A 216 -4.61 5.12 -17.27
CA VAL A 216 -3.91 3.95 -17.84
C VAL A 216 -3.37 4.24 -19.24
N ARG A 217 -4.13 4.94 -20.10
CA ARG A 217 -3.70 5.28 -21.46
C ARG A 217 -2.59 6.33 -21.45
N ARG A 218 -2.71 7.35 -20.60
CA ARG A 218 -1.71 8.42 -20.47
C ARG A 218 -0.38 7.86 -19.96
N GLU A 219 -0.38 7.21 -18.82
CA GLU A 219 0.83 6.66 -18.19
C GLU A 219 1.55 5.66 -19.12
N THR A 220 0.81 4.76 -19.77
CA THR A 220 1.43 3.81 -20.70
C THR A 220 2.04 4.50 -21.91
N LEU A 221 1.41 5.58 -22.39
CA LEU A 221 1.94 6.37 -23.50
C LEU A 221 3.17 7.19 -23.09
N GLU A 222 3.16 7.82 -21.91
CA GLU A 222 4.24 8.64 -21.39
C GLU A 222 5.48 7.81 -21.07
N GLU A 223 5.32 6.71 -20.30
CA GLU A 223 6.44 5.88 -19.87
C GLU A 223 7.03 5.01 -21.01
N ALA A 224 6.21 4.51 -21.92
CA ALA A 224 6.63 3.50 -22.89
C ALA A 224 6.33 3.84 -24.36
N GLY A 225 5.62 4.93 -24.66
CA GLY A 225 5.21 5.28 -26.01
C GLY A 225 4.13 4.36 -26.62
N VAL A 226 3.57 3.44 -25.80
CA VAL A 226 2.63 2.43 -26.26
C VAL A 226 1.20 2.96 -26.13
N ARG A 227 0.47 2.94 -27.26
CA ARG A 227 -0.96 3.29 -27.26
C ARG A 227 -1.80 2.12 -26.77
N VAL A 228 -2.77 2.42 -25.90
CA VAL A 228 -3.68 1.46 -25.29
C VAL A 228 -5.12 1.71 -25.74
N GLY A 229 -5.80 0.64 -26.10
CA GLY A 229 -7.23 0.62 -26.47
C GLY A 229 -8.12 0.34 -25.26
N ARG A 230 -8.62 -0.91 -25.19
CA ARG A 230 -9.52 -1.36 -24.13
C ARG A 230 -8.79 -1.49 -22.80
N VAL A 231 -9.43 -0.99 -21.73
CA VAL A 231 -8.95 -1.10 -20.34
C VAL A 231 -10.04 -1.75 -19.49
N ARG A 232 -9.65 -2.55 -18.51
CA ARG A 232 -10.56 -3.16 -17.54
C ARG A 232 -9.92 -3.27 -16.16
N TYR A 233 -10.68 -2.91 -15.12
CA TYR A 233 -10.31 -3.09 -13.72
C TYR A 233 -10.19 -4.59 -13.35
N LEU A 234 -9.20 -4.92 -12.52
CA LEU A 234 -8.94 -6.26 -11.99
C LEU A 234 -9.09 -6.34 -10.48
N CYS A 235 -8.43 -5.46 -9.74
CA CYS A 235 -8.39 -5.43 -8.29
C CYS A 235 -7.85 -4.09 -7.79
N SER A 236 -7.95 -3.85 -6.47
CA SER A 236 -7.27 -2.72 -5.83
C SER A 236 -6.50 -3.18 -4.60
N GLN A 237 -5.40 -2.47 -4.28
CA GLN A 237 -4.56 -2.73 -3.13
C GLN A 237 -4.33 -1.44 -2.36
N PRO A 238 -4.70 -1.35 -1.07
CA PRO A 238 -4.17 -0.31 -0.20
C PRO A 238 -2.64 -0.40 -0.16
N TRP A 239 -1.97 0.73 -0.36
CA TRP A 239 -0.51 0.79 -0.39
C TRP A 239 -0.03 1.94 0.48
N PRO A 240 0.06 1.73 1.83
CA PRO A 240 0.31 2.80 2.80
C PRO A 240 1.79 3.23 2.82
N PHE A 241 2.31 3.62 1.64
CA PHE A 241 3.69 4.08 1.45
C PHE A 241 3.75 5.32 0.54
N PRO A 242 3.31 6.52 1.03
CA PRO A 242 2.63 6.69 2.32
C PRO A 242 1.12 6.44 2.31
N SER A 243 0.40 6.67 1.20
CA SER A 243 -1.07 6.76 1.19
C SER A 243 -1.72 6.34 -0.14
N SER A 244 -1.09 5.49 -0.94
CA SER A 244 -1.63 5.13 -2.25
C SER A 244 -2.73 4.07 -2.17
N LEU A 245 -3.68 4.17 -3.12
CA LEU A 245 -4.57 3.09 -3.50
C LEU A 245 -4.18 2.63 -4.90
N MET A 246 -3.53 1.47 -4.99
CA MET A 246 -3.19 0.87 -6.29
C MET A 246 -4.44 0.30 -6.94
N ILE A 247 -4.72 0.73 -8.16
CA ILE A 247 -5.88 0.32 -8.98
C ILE A 247 -5.34 -0.53 -10.12
N GLY A 248 -5.40 -1.86 -9.94
CA GLY A 248 -4.91 -2.84 -10.90
C GLY A 248 -5.84 -2.98 -12.09
N CYS A 249 -5.29 -2.78 -13.28
CA CYS A 249 -6.00 -2.87 -14.56
C CYS A 249 -5.32 -3.86 -15.50
N VAL A 250 -6.07 -4.35 -16.48
CA VAL A 250 -5.54 -4.98 -17.68
C VAL A 250 -5.90 -4.12 -18.89
N ALA A 251 -4.96 -3.99 -19.82
CA ALA A 251 -5.10 -3.13 -20.97
C ALA A 251 -4.59 -3.80 -22.25
N GLU A 252 -5.19 -3.47 -23.41
CA GLU A 252 -4.81 -3.97 -24.73
C GLU A 252 -3.95 -2.93 -25.45
N ALA A 253 -2.71 -3.28 -25.76
CA ALA A 253 -1.86 -2.43 -26.57
C ALA A 253 -2.28 -2.49 -28.05
N LEU A 254 -2.30 -1.34 -28.72
CA LEU A 254 -2.63 -1.20 -30.13
C LEU A 254 -1.40 -1.38 -31.06
N GLY A 255 -0.23 -1.58 -30.50
CA GLY A 255 1.05 -1.85 -31.16
C GLY A 255 2.09 -2.24 -30.15
N ASP A 256 3.28 -2.65 -30.61
CA ASP A 256 4.36 -3.16 -29.76
C ASP A 256 5.65 -2.32 -29.80
N GLU A 257 5.65 -1.21 -30.54
CA GLU A 257 6.80 -0.32 -30.58
C GLU A 257 6.96 0.40 -29.23
N ILE A 258 8.06 0.14 -28.52
CA ILE A 258 8.40 0.83 -27.28
C ILE A 258 9.26 2.04 -27.62
N ARG A 259 8.79 3.23 -27.19
CA ARG A 259 9.53 4.50 -27.24
C ARG A 259 9.45 5.13 -25.86
N ARG A 260 10.54 5.10 -25.12
CA ARG A 260 10.60 5.84 -23.86
C ARG A 260 10.55 7.33 -24.16
N VAL A 261 9.51 7.98 -23.66
CA VAL A 261 9.24 9.40 -23.93
C VAL A 261 9.83 10.28 -22.83
N ASP A 262 9.91 9.74 -21.62
CA ASP A 262 10.47 10.40 -20.44
C ASP A 262 11.69 9.64 -19.87
N GLU A 263 12.30 10.19 -18.81
CA GLU A 263 13.43 9.59 -18.11
C GLU A 263 13.02 8.73 -16.91
N GLU A 264 11.72 8.54 -16.66
CA GLU A 264 11.21 7.81 -15.49
C GLU A 264 11.58 6.33 -15.54
N LEU A 265 11.43 5.70 -16.70
CA LEU A 265 11.87 4.33 -16.91
C LEU A 265 13.30 4.26 -17.46
N GLN A 266 14.18 3.51 -16.79
CA GLN A 266 15.47 3.14 -17.33
C GLN A 266 15.36 2.20 -18.52
N ALA A 267 14.41 1.23 -18.45
CA ALA A 267 14.16 0.26 -19.50
C ALA A 267 12.72 -0.23 -19.50
N ALA A 268 12.21 -0.59 -20.66
CA ALA A 268 10.93 -1.30 -20.83
C ALA A 268 11.12 -2.46 -21.82
N LEU A 269 10.33 -3.52 -21.67
CA LEU A 269 10.37 -4.71 -22.53
C LEU A 269 9.02 -5.41 -22.62
N TRP A 270 8.81 -6.13 -23.71
CA TRP A 270 7.75 -7.13 -23.82
C TRP A 270 8.23 -8.47 -23.30
N ALA A 271 7.56 -9.01 -22.29
CA ALA A 271 7.86 -10.29 -21.68
C ALA A 271 6.83 -11.35 -22.12
N PRO A 272 7.25 -12.44 -22.77
CA PRO A 272 6.36 -13.57 -23.04
C PRO A 272 5.84 -14.20 -21.74
N MET A 273 4.62 -14.74 -21.75
CA MET A 273 4.00 -15.37 -20.58
C MET A 273 4.90 -16.45 -19.94
N ALA A 274 5.58 -17.26 -20.75
CA ALA A 274 6.48 -18.30 -20.25
C ALA A 274 7.67 -17.72 -19.46
N GLU A 275 8.23 -16.60 -19.89
CA GLU A 275 9.33 -15.94 -19.19
C GLU A 275 8.85 -15.29 -17.88
N VAL A 276 7.63 -14.70 -17.88
CA VAL A 276 7.01 -14.20 -16.65
C VAL A 276 6.77 -15.34 -15.67
N ALA A 277 6.28 -16.49 -16.12
CA ALA A 277 6.09 -17.68 -15.29
C ALA A 277 7.41 -18.17 -14.68
N ALA A 278 8.49 -18.23 -15.47
CA ALA A 278 9.83 -18.61 -15.00
C ALA A 278 10.32 -17.62 -13.91
N SER A 279 10.20 -16.32 -14.15
CA SER A 279 10.60 -15.29 -13.17
C SER A 279 9.79 -15.37 -11.86
N LEU A 280 8.49 -15.63 -11.94
CA LEU A 280 7.63 -15.78 -10.75
C LEU A 280 7.99 -17.00 -9.90
N SER A 281 8.47 -18.09 -10.53
CA SER A 281 8.90 -19.31 -9.85
C SER A 281 10.37 -19.30 -9.39
N GLY A 282 11.11 -18.20 -9.66
CA GLY A 282 12.54 -18.08 -9.33
C GLY A 282 13.45 -18.84 -10.31
N GLY A 283 12.92 -19.18 -11.49
CA GLY A 283 13.69 -19.80 -12.60
C GLY A 283 14.49 -18.78 -13.40
N ASP A 284 15.18 -19.26 -14.44
CA ASP A 284 15.99 -18.43 -15.31
C ASP A 284 15.10 -17.53 -16.19
N ALA A 285 15.27 -16.23 -16.03
CA ALA A 285 14.58 -15.18 -16.78
C ALA A 285 15.50 -13.95 -16.89
N ARG A 286 15.27 -13.14 -17.94
CA ARG A 286 16.02 -11.87 -18.13
C ARG A 286 15.79 -10.87 -17.01
N PHE A 287 14.72 -11.06 -16.22
CA PHE A 287 14.30 -10.13 -15.16
C PHE A 287 13.81 -10.90 -13.94
N THR A 288 13.81 -10.22 -12.81
CA THR A 288 13.19 -10.62 -11.55
C THR A 288 11.84 -9.94 -11.43
N ALA A 289 10.77 -10.70 -11.22
CA ALA A 289 9.43 -10.18 -11.01
C ALA A 289 9.32 -9.41 -9.69
N ALA A 290 8.29 -8.55 -9.61
CA ALA A 290 7.97 -7.83 -8.39
C ALA A 290 7.84 -8.76 -7.17
N ARG A 291 8.19 -8.23 -5.99
CA ARG A 291 8.21 -8.99 -4.73
C ARG A 291 6.84 -9.54 -4.33
N LYS A 292 6.84 -10.61 -3.54
CA LYS A 292 5.61 -11.12 -2.92
C LYS A 292 4.91 -10.02 -2.10
N GLY A 293 3.58 -9.97 -2.21
CA GLY A 293 2.76 -8.96 -1.54
C GLY A 293 2.45 -7.73 -2.39
N ALA A 294 3.21 -7.42 -3.42
CA ALA A 294 2.89 -6.32 -4.34
C ALA A 294 1.80 -6.72 -5.34
N VAL A 295 0.87 -5.82 -5.64
CA VAL A 295 -0.24 -6.06 -6.58
C VAL A 295 0.24 -6.41 -7.99
N ALA A 296 1.38 -5.86 -8.43
CA ALA A 296 2.01 -6.23 -9.70
C ALA A 296 2.23 -7.75 -9.81
N ARG A 297 2.76 -8.37 -8.74
CA ARG A 297 2.97 -9.82 -8.70
C ARG A 297 1.64 -10.58 -8.71
N VAL A 298 0.65 -10.14 -7.95
CA VAL A 298 -0.69 -10.76 -7.91
C VAL A 298 -1.34 -10.75 -9.29
N ILE A 299 -1.22 -9.65 -10.03
CA ILE A 299 -1.76 -9.50 -11.38
C ILE A 299 -1.01 -10.41 -12.36
N LEU A 300 0.34 -10.45 -12.31
CA LEU A 300 1.15 -11.33 -13.16
C LEU A 300 0.87 -12.81 -12.89
N GLU A 301 0.78 -13.23 -11.63
CA GLU A 301 0.39 -14.59 -11.24
C GLU A 301 -1.01 -14.97 -11.74
N ALA A 302 -1.94 -14.02 -11.68
CA ALA A 302 -3.30 -14.22 -12.19
C ALA A 302 -3.32 -14.38 -13.72
N TRP A 303 -2.51 -13.61 -14.44
CA TRP A 303 -2.38 -13.70 -15.89
C TRP A 303 -1.78 -15.03 -16.30
N VAL A 304 -0.66 -15.43 -15.73
CA VAL A 304 -0.01 -16.73 -15.99
C VAL A 304 -0.94 -17.91 -15.69
N ALA A 305 -1.77 -17.79 -14.65
CA ALA A 305 -2.77 -18.80 -14.29
C ALA A 305 -4.07 -18.76 -15.14
N GLY A 306 -4.12 -17.94 -16.21
CA GLY A 306 -5.30 -17.83 -17.09
C GLY A 306 -6.53 -17.17 -16.46
N ARG A 307 -6.37 -16.51 -15.30
CA ARG A 307 -7.48 -15.86 -14.57
C ARG A 307 -7.80 -14.44 -15.02
N VAL A 308 -7.06 -13.90 -16.00
CA VAL A 308 -7.32 -12.61 -16.64
C VAL A 308 -8.08 -12.85 -17.94
N ALA A 309 -9.41 -13.02 -17.86
CA ALA A 309 -10.26 -13.33 -19.00
C ALA A 309 -10.49 -12.12 -19.93
N GLY A 310 -10.83 -12.37 -21.20
CA GLY A 310 -11.32 -11.37 -22.16
C GLY A 310 -10.26 -10.52 -22.84
N PHE A 311 -8.98 -10.85 -22.69
CA PHE A 311 -7.88 -10.34 -23.52
C PHE A 311 -7.30 -11.52 -24.32
N PRO A 312 -7.01 -11.35 -25.61
CA PRO A 312 -6.58 -12.46 -26.45
C PRO A 312 -5.33 -13.11 -25.83
N ALA A 313 -5.43 -14.42 -25.61
CA ALA A 313 -4.24 -15.25 -25.42
C ALA A 313 -3.35 -15.12 -26.66
N ALA A 314 -2.06 -15.42 -26.56
CA ALA A 314 -1.22 -15.57 -27.73
C ALA A 314 -1.92 -16.50 -28.74
N PRO A 315 -1.87 -16.22 -30.06
CA PRO A 315 -2.23 -17.23 -31.04
C PRO A 315 -1.45 -18.50 -30.72
N ALA A 316 -2.11 -19.67 -30.73
CA ALA A 316 -1.43 -20.94 -30.59
C ALA A 316 -0.26 -20.95 -31.62
N ALA A 317 0.94 -21.29 -31.15
CA ALA A 317 2.07 -21.44 -32.05
C ALA A 317 1.70 -22.45 -33.16
N PRO A 318 2.06 -22.20 -34.43
CA PRO A 318 1.76 -23.08 -35.53
C PRO A 318 2.39 -24.45 -35.34
#